data_e56579eab939196cee44b83e0950a934
#
_entry.id   e56579eab939196cee44b83e0950a934
#
_cell.length_a   1.000
_cell.length_b   1.000
_cell.length_c   1.000
_cell.angle_alpha   90.00
_cell.angle_beta   90.00
_cell.angle_gamma   90.00
#
_symmetry.space_group_name_H-M   'P 1'
#
loop_
_entity.id
_entity.type
_entity.pdbx_description
1 polymer ?
#
loop_
_entity_poly.entity_id
_entity_poly.type
_entity_poly.pdbx_seq_one_letter_code
_entity_poly.pdbx_strand_id
1 'polypeptide(L)'
;LVRLVSRGGLLIIGPPNVGKTTVLRELARLLASDDGTIVCIVDKTLEICGTDSVPVERAIGNARVLTVGQDRRGGQAAVMIEAIENQSPDVVVVDELSTREECQAARTIVGRGAAVVASVHGESLAQVVRDPERNIITGSITSVTLSAGEAKERADKLRQVERRMGAPVFGAAVELRGFGEWVLHEDIEHTVDALLDGR
;
A
#
# COMPACT_ATOMS: atom_id res chain seq x y z
N LEU A 1 -13.58 3.36 4.02
CA LEU A 1 -12.34 2.90 3.37
C LEU A 1 -12.60 2.49 1.90
N VAL A 2 -13.68 1.74 1.58
CA VAL A 2 -13.98 1.29 0.19
C VAL A 2 -13.93 2.47 -0.82
N ARG A 3 -14.55 3.62 -0.49
CA ARG A 3 -14.52 4.82 -1.36
C ARG A 3 -13.11 5.40 -1.58
N LEU A 4 -12.16 5.12 -0.71
CA LEU A 4 -10.78 5.59 -0.86
C LEU A 4 -10.00 4.72 -1.83
N VAL A 5 -10.34 3.42 -1.92
CA VAL A 5 -9.69 2.51 -2.87
C VAL A 5 -9.90 3.00 -4.31
N SER A 6 -11.11 3.44 -4.67
CA SER A 6 -11.41 3.97 -6.01
C SER A 6 -10.71 5.30 -6.34
N ARG A 7 -10.10 5.97 -5.35
CA ARG A 7 -9.31 7.20 -5.52
C ARG A 7 -7.82 6.97 -5.72
N GLY A 8 -7.37 5.73 -5.92
CA GLY A 8 -5.97 5.41 -6.17
C GLY A 8 -5.37 4.39 -5.19
N GLY A 9 -6.21 3.54 -4.58
CA GLY A 9 -5.76 2.50 -3.66
C GLY A 9 -5.63 2.95 -2.21
N LEU A 10 -5.38 1.97 -1.32
CA LEU A 10 -5.34 2.18 0.13
C LEU A 10 -4.17 1.43 0.77
N LEU A 11 -3.35 2.14 1.52
CA LEU A 11 -2.28 1.58 2.34
C LEU A 11 -2.75 1.42 3.80
N ILE A 12 -2.58 0.24 4.38
CA ILE A 12 -2.87 -0.05 5.78
C ILE A 12 -1.56 -0.18 6.54
N ILE A 13 -1.34 0.68 7.53
CA ILE A 13 -0.11 0.73 8.32
C ILE A 13 -0.45 0.30 9.75
N GLY A 14 0.38 -0.51 10.37
CA GLY A 14 0.20 -0.86 11.77
C GLY A 14 1.18 -1.92 12.26
N PRO A 15 1.37 -2.02 13.58
CA PRO A 15 2.20 -3.06 14.19
C PRO A 15 1.62 -4.47 13.96
N PRO A 16 2.37 -5.52 14.28
CA PRO A 16 1.84 -6.89 14.26
C PRO A 16 0.58 -7.03 15.12
N ASN A 17 -0.34 -7.89 14.71
CA ASN A 17 -1.55 -8.27 15.45
C ASN A 17 -2.56 -7.13 15.76
N VAL A 18 -2.43 -5.97 15.10
CA VAL A 18 -3.37 -4.84 15.28
C VAL A 18 -4.67 -5.00 14.46
N GLY A 19 -4.74 -6.03 13.61
CA GLY A 19 -5.92 -6.33 12.80
C GLY A 19 -5.83 -5.92 11.32
N LYS A 20 -4.62 -5.66 10.78
CA LYS A 20 -4.41 -5.32 9.36
C LYS A 20 -5.06 -6.34 8.42
N THR A 21 -4.75 -7.63 8.60
CA THR A 21 -5.29 -8.72 7.78
C THR A 21 -6.81 -8.81 7.86
N THR A 22 -7.40 -8.51 9.02
CA THR A 22 -8.87 -8.45 9.19
C THR A 22 -9.49 -7.33 8.35
N VAL A 23 -8.85 -6.16 8.35
CA VAL A 23 -9.30 -5.01 7.54
C VAL A 23 -9.12 -5.31 6.04
N LEU A 24 -7.99 -5.90 5.63
CA LEU A 24 -7.74 -6.32 4.24
C LEU A 24 -8.79 -7.31 3.75
N ARG A 25 -9.09 -8.34 4.55
CA ARG A 25 -10.09 -9.36 4.23
C ARG A 25 -11.48 -8.74 4.02
N GLU A 26 -11.90 -7.89 4.95
CA GLU A 26 -13.21 -7.25 4.86
C GLU A 26 -13.29 -6.28 3.67
N LEU A 27 -12.22 -5.54 3.38
CA LEU A 27 -12.15 -4.69 2.19
C LEU A 27 -12.22 -5.53 0.90
N ALA A 28 -11.47 -6.63 0.82
CA ALA A 28 -11.52 -7.54 -0.33
C ALA A 28 -12.94 -8.07 -0.54
N ARG A 29 -13.60 -8.52 0.54
CA ARG A 29 -14.97 -9.02 0.51
C ARG A 29 -15.97 -7.95 0.04
N LEU A 30 -15.88 -6.74 0.58
CA LEU A 30 -16.77 -5.63 0.22
C LEU A 30 -16.57 -5.19 -1.24
N LEU A 31 -15.32 -5.09 -1.69
CA LEU A 31 -15.00 -4.72 -3.07
C LEU A 31 -15.45 -5.80 -4.06
N ALA A 32 -15.25 -7.08 -3.72
CA ALA A 32 -15.65 -8.21 -4.55
C ALA A 32 -17.17 -8.51 -4.53
N SER A 33 -17.92 -7.84 -3.65
CA SER A 33 -19.39 -7.93 -3.62
C SER A 33 -20.06 -6.98 -4.62
N ASP A 34 -19.29 -6.09 -5.25
CA ASP A 34 -19.75 -5.24 -6.34
C ASP A 34 -19.59 -5.99 -7.67
N ASP A 35 -20.70 -6.32 -8.32
CA ASP A 35 -20.76 -7.15 -9.54
C ASP A 35 -19.92 -6.60 -10.71
N GLY A 36 -19.51 -5.33 -10.64
CA GLY A 36 -18.67 -4.69 -11.67
C GLY A 36 -17.17 -4.70 -11.36
N THR A 37 -16.75 -5.08 -10.15
CA THR A 37 -15.35 -4.93 -9.70
C THR A 37 -14.63 -6.28 -9.67
N ILE A 38 -13.55 -6.40 -10.47
CA ILE A 38 -12.68 -7.58 -10.47
C ILE A 38 -11.60 -7.41 -9.41
N VAL A 39 -11.71 -8.17 -8.32
CA VAL A 39 -10.74 -8.16 -7.22
C VAL A 39 -9.85 -9.40 -7.32
N CYS A 40 -8.53 -9.19 -7.25
CA CYS A 40 -7.53 -10.24 -7.18
C CYS A 40 -6.75 -10.12 -5.87
N ILE A 41 -6.68 -11.19 -5.10
CA ILE A 41 -5.93 -11.27 -3.84
C ILE A 41 -4.63 -12.00 -4.09
N VAL A 42 -3.51 -11.41 -3.70
CA VAL A 42 -2.19 -12.06 -3.65
C VAL A 42 -1.90 -12.36 -2.17
N ASP A 43 -2.02 -13.62 -1.79
CA ASP A 43 -1.93 -14.07 -0.40
C ASP A 43 -0.72 -14.99 -0.21
N LYS A 44 0.27 -14.49 0.53
CA LYS A 44 1.53 -15.19 0.80
C LYS A 44 1.40 -16.18 1.96
N THR A 45 0.65 -15.80 2.97
CA THR A 45 0.55 -16.52 4.24
C THR A 45 -0.75 -17.31 4.39
N LEU A 46 -1.68 -17.15 3.45
CA LEU A 46 -3.07 -17.64 3.50
C LEU A 46 -3.86 -17.03 4.68
N GLU A 47 -3.40 -15.88 5.18
CA GLU A 47 -4.07 -15.19 6.28
C GLU A 47 -5.31 -14.43 5.82
N ILE A 48 -5.31 -13.89 4.59
CA ILE A 48 -6.49 -13.17 4.04
C ILE A 48 -7.60 -14.16 3.71
N CYS A 49 -7.27 -15.20 2.96
CA CYS A 49 -8.23 -16.17 2.46
C CYS A 49 -8.71 -17.16 3.53
N GLY A 50 -7.94 -17.31 4.61
CA GLY A 50 -8.19 -18.28 5.65
C GLY A 50 -7.69 -19.69 5.29
N THR A 51 -7.47 -20.50 6.32
CA THR A 51 -7.18 -21.91 6.17
C THR A 51 -8.48 -22.73 6.17
N ASP A 52 -8.43 -23.98 5.75
CA ASP A 52 -9.51 -24.95 5.42
C ASP A 52 -10.80 -24.99 6.27
N SER A 53 -10.88 -24.25 7.38
CA SER A 53 -12.05 -24.27 8.27
C SER A 53 -13.16 -23.28 7.91
N VAL A 54 -12.88 -22.29 7.03
CA VAL A 54 -13.87 -21.31 6.55
C VAL A 54 -13.91 -21.37 5.03
N PRO A 55 -15.09 -21.56 4.41
CA PRO A 55 -15.20 -21.48 2.95
C PRO A 55 -14.64 -20.16 2.47
N VAL A 56 -13.68 -20.19 1.57
CA VAL A 56 -12.97 -19.02 1.01
C VAL A 56 -13.96 -17.94 0.55
N GLU A 57 -15.04 -18.33 -0.12
CA GLU A 57 -16.08 -17.43 -0.63
C GLU A 57 -16.76 -16.59 0.45
N ARG A 58 -16.98 -17.13 1.65
CA ARG A 58 -17.58 -16.38 2.75
C ARG A 58 -16.64 -15.32 3.33
N ALA A 59 -15.34 -15.57 3.24
CA ALA A 59 -14.32 -14.66 3.80
C ALA A 59 -13.98 -13.50 2.86
N ILE A 60 -14.00 -13.72 1.54
CA ILE A 60 -13.46 -12.79 0.55
C ILE A 60 -14.43 -12.48 -0.61
N GLY A 61 -15.67 -13.00 -0.57
CA GLY A 61 -16.64 -12.83 -1.64
C GLY A 61 -16.18 -13.49 -2.95
N ASN A 62 -16.44 -12.83 -4.08
CA ASN A 62 -16.10 -13.30 -5.43
C ASN A 62 -14.64 -12.97 -5.84
N ALA A 63 -13.76 -12.59 -4.89
CA ALA A 63 -12.38 -12.27 -5.22
C ALA A 63 -11.62 -13.50 -5.73
N ARG A 64 -10.75 -13.30 -6.73
CA ARG A 64 -9.83 -14.33 -7.21
C ARG A 64 -8.61 -14.38 -6.32
N VAL A 65 -8.09 -15.58 -6.03
CA VAL A 65 -6.94 -15.75 -5.14
C VAL A 65 -5.76 -16.33 -5.91
N LEU A 66 -4.62 -15.66 -5.78
CA LEU A 66 -3.32 -16.18 -6.20
C LEU A 66 -2.46 -16.41 -4.96
N THR A 67 -2.08 -17.66 -4.73
CA THR A 67 -1.20 -18.03 -3.63
C THR A 67 0.27 -17.94 -4.04
N VAL A 68 1.12 -17.57 -3.09
CA VAL A 68 2.57 -17.51 -3.31
C VAL A 68 3.18 -18.84 -2.86
N GLY A 69 3.59 -19.68 -3.83
CA GLY A 69 4.28 -20.94 -3.53
C GLY A 69 5.68 -20.69 -2.90
N GLN A 70 6.09 -21.54 -1.96
CA GLN A 70 7.37 -21.41 -1.25
C GLN A 70 8.59 -21.43 -2.19
N ASP A 71 8.53 -22.18 -3.29
CA ASP A 71 9.62 -22.34 -4.27
C ASP A 71 9.54 -21.37 -5.47
N ARG A 72 8.62 -20.42 -5.44
CA ARG A 72 8.39 -19.54 -6.58
C ARG A 72 9.51 -18.50 -6.70
N ARG A 73 10.22 -18.53 -7.86
CA ARG A 73 11.20 -17.49 -8.20
C ARG A 73 10.53 -16.12 -8.27
N GLY A 74 11.12 -15.12 -7.59
CA GLY A 74 10.56 -13.76 -7.50
C GLY A 74 9.46 -13.59 -6.45
N GLY A 75 9.08 -14.65 -5.73
CA GLY A 75 8.19 -14.59 -4.58
C GLY A 75 6.86 -13.86 -4.84
N GLN A 76 6.41 -13.09 -3.87
CA GLN A 76 5.16 -12.34 -3.93
C GLN A 76 5.16 -11.28 -5.06
N ALA A 77 6.26 -10.58 -5.29
CA ALA A 77 6.35 -9.58 -6.35
C ALA A 77 6.03 -10.16 -7.74
N ALA A 78 6.52 -11.38 -8.05
CA ALA A 78 6.21 -12.05 -9.31
C ALA A 78 4.73 -12.41 -9.43
N VAL A 79 4.09 -12.85 -8.34
CA VAL A 79 2.65 -13.17 -8.30
C VAL A 79 1.81 -11.90 -8.48
N MET A 80 2.23 -10.78 -7.89
CA MET A 80 1.59 -9.48 -8.07
C MET A 80 1.60 -9.04 -9.54
N ILE A 81 2.72 -9.22 -10.23
CA ILE A 81 2.82 -8.91 -11.68
C ILE A 81 1.97 -9.87 -12.50
N GLU A 82 1.97 -11.16 -12.17
CA GLU A 82 1.09 -12.13 -12.83
C GLU A 82 -0.40 -11.79 -12.66
N ALA A 83 -0.80 -11.30 -11.49
CA ALA A 83 -2.17 -10.88 -11.23
C ALA A 83 -2.63 -9.82 -12.24
N ILE A 84 -1.84 -8.76 -12.43
CA ILE A 84 -2.19 -7.68 -13.37
C ILE A 84 -2.09 -8.12 -14.84
N GLU A 85 -1.21 -9.05 -15.18
CA GLU A 85 -1.03 -9.51 -16.56
C GLU A 85 -2.11 -10.50 -17.00
N ASN A 86 -2.54 -11.39 -16.12
CA ASN A 86 -3.38 -12.53 -16.49
C ASN A 86 -4.83 -12.41 -16.01
N GLN A 87 -5.12 -11.58 -15.00
CA GLN A 87 -6.44 -11.51 -14.40
C GLN A 87 -7.23 -10.23 -14.76
N SER A 88 -6.53 -9.22 -15.31
CA SER A 88 -7.11 -7.88 -15.60
C SER A 88 -7.95 -7.33 -14.45
N PRO A 89 -7.42 -7.25 -13.23
CA PRO A 89 -8.17 -6.80 -12.07
C PRO A 89 -8.35 -5.29 -12.06
N ASP A 90 -9.45 -4.82 -11.46
CA ASP A 90 -9.63 -3.42 -11.08
C ASP A 90 -8.90 -3.12 -9.78
N VAL A 91 -8.84 -4.11 -8.87
CA VAL A 91 -8.17 -4.00 -7.57
C VAL A 91 -7.32 -5.23 -7.29
N VAL A 92 -6.07 -5.00 -6.90
CA VAL A 92 -5.18 -6.04 -6.35
C VAL A 92 -5.04 -5.82 -4.85
N VAL A 93 -5.41 -6.83 -4.07
CA VAL A 93 -5.24 -6.85 -2.61
C VAL A 93 -4.00 -7.68 -2.28
N VAL A 94 -3.08 -7.11 -1.51
CA VAL A 94 -1.81 -7.74 -1.14
C VAL A 94 -1.71 -7.78 0.39
N ASP A 95 -1.33 -8.93 0.94
CA ASP A 95 -1.25 -9.10 2.38
C ASP A 95 -0.26 -8.11 3.01
N GLU A 96 1.00 -8.19 2.65
CA GLU A 96 2.04 -7.33 3.17
C GLU A 96 3.07 -6.95 2.09
N LEU A 97 3.44 -5.67 2.07
CA LEU A 97 4.59 -5.18 1.29
C LEU A 97 5.79 -5.03 2.23
N SER A 98 6.73 -5.95 2.15
CA SER A 98 7.90 -6.03 3.01
C SER A 98 9.21 -5.72 2.29
N THR A 99 9.28 -5.95 0.98
CA THR A 99 10.49 -5.77 0.18
C THR A 99 10.35 -4.65 -0.85
N ARG A 100 11.49 -4.16 -1.33
CA ARG A 100 11.57 -3.17 -2.39
C ARG A 100 10.93 -3.66 -3.70
N GLU A 101 11.13 -4.93 -4.03
CA GLU A 101 10.57 -5.58 -5.22
C GLU A 101 9.05 -5.62 -5.17
N GLU A 102 8.46 -5.91 -4.00
CA GLU A 102 7.01 -5.89 -3.79
C GLU A 102 6.45 -4.46 -3.91
N CYS A 103 7.16 -3.46 -3.38
CA CYS A 103 6.81 -2.04 -3.55
C CYS A 103 6.87 -1.59 -5.02
N GLN A 104 7.87 -2.07 -5.79
CA GLN A 104 7.97 -1.82 -7.23
C GLN A 104 6.86 -2.49 -8.01
N ALA A 105 6.49 -3.73 -7.64
CA ALA A 105 5.37 -4.44 -8.25
C ALA A 105 4.05 -3.68 -8.03
N ALA A 106 3.79 -3.19 -6.81
CA ALA A 106 2.63 -2.35 -6.51
C ALA A 106 2.59 -1.09 -7.38
N ARG A 107 3.73 -0.40 -7.54
CA ARG A 107 3.84 0.76 -8.45
C ARG A 107 3.55 0.40 -9.90
N THR A 108 4.00 -0.77 -10.36
CA THR A 108 3.73 -1.26 -11.72
C THR A 108 2.24 -1.54 -11.94
N ILE A 109 1.57 -2.14 -10.96
CA ILE A 109 0.12 -2.42 -11.00
C ILE A 109 -0.66 -1.11 -11.15
N VAL A 110 -0.36 -0.11 -10.32
CA VAL A 110 -1.01 1.20 -10.39
C VAL A 110 -0.72 1.89 -11.73
N GLY A 111 0.51 1.81 -12.23
CA GLY A 111 0.88 2.32 -13.56
C GLY A 111 0.12 1.67 -14.73
N ARG A 112 -0.45 0.47 -14.52
CA ARG A 112 -1.32 -0.23 -15.48
C ARG A 112 -2.82 0.02 -15.26
N GLY A 113 -3.18 0.87 -14.30
CA GLY A 113 -4.54 1.34 -14.09
C GLY A 113 -5.37 0.59 -13.05
N ALA A 114 -4.81 -0.44 -12.40
CA ALA A 114 -5.49 -1.11 -11.28
C ALA A 114 -5.16 -0.44 -9.94
N ALA A 115 -6.12 -0.41 -9.02
CA ALA A 115 -5.87 0.04 -7.66
C ALA A 115 -5.17 -1.06 -6.84
N VAL A 116 -4.37 -0.66 -5.84
CA VAL A 116 -3.76 -1.59 -4.90
C VAL A 116 -4.29 -1.31 -3.49
N VAL A 117 -4.63 -2.37 -2.77
CA VAL A 117 -4.89 -2.35 -1.33
C VAL A 117 -3.86 -3.26 -0.68
N ALA A 118 -3.03 -2.71 0.20
CA ALA A 118 -1.96 -3.49 0.81
C ALA A 118 -1.70 -3.08 2.26
N SER A 119 -1.08 -3.96 3.04
CA SER A 119 -0.57 -3.58 4.35
C SER A 119 0.94 -3.45 4.38
N VAL A 120 1.43 -2.70 5.36
CA VAL A 120 2.85 -2.63 5.75
C VAL A 120 2.97 -2.67 7.27
N HIS A 121 4.05 -3.28 7.75
CA HIS A 121 4.42 -3.13 9.14
C HIS A 121 5.03 -1.75 9.39
N GLY A 122 4.57 -1.09 10.43
CA GLY A 122 5.08 0.21 10.85
C GLY A 122 4.17 0.85 11.90
N GLU A 123 4.68 1.84 12.60
CA GLU A 123 3.91 2.59 13.60
C GLU A 123 3.15 3.75 12.98
N SER A 124 3.66 4.30 11.87
CA SER A 124 3.08 5.48 11.23
C SER A 124 3.49 5.63 9.76
N LEU A 125 2.78 6.47 9.02
CA LEU A 125 3.15 6.87 7.65
C LEU A 125 4.54 7.54 7.62
N ALA A 126 4.86 8.34 8.64
CA ALA A 126 6.17 8.98 8.75
C ALA A 126 7.34 7.97 8.81
N GLN A 127 7.14 6.81 9.43
CA GLN A 127 8.13 5.73 9.42
C GLN A 127 8.29 5.12 8.02
N VAL A 128 7.18 4.87 7.32
CA VAL A 128 7.22 4.32 5.95
C VAL A 128 7.92 5.27 4.98
N VAL A 129 7.69 6.57 5.09
CA VAL A 129 8.34 7.63 4.29
C VAL A 129 9.86 7.59 4.44
N ARG A 130 10.36 7.33 5.65
CA ARG A 130 11.81 7.31 5.96
C ARG A 130 12.47 5.95 5.73
N ASP A 131 11.70 4.92 5.43
CA ASP A 131 12.23 3.58 5.17
C ASP A 131 12.75 3.48 3.73
N PRO A 132 14.06 3.29 3.49
CA PRO A 132 14.63 3.28 2.14
C PRO A 132 14.13 2.13 1.25
N GLU A 133 13.66 1.03 1.84
CA GLU A 133 13.12 -0.10 1.10
C GLU A 133 11.68 0.15 0.65
N ARG A 134 10.89 0.87 1.47
CA ARG A 134 9.45 1.05 1.26
C ARG A 134 9.05 2.46 0.82
N ASN A 135 9.94 3.46 0.90
CA ASN A 135 9.59 4.85 0.53
C ASN A 135 9.18 5.01 -0.94
N ILE A 136 9.42 4.01 -1.78
CA ILE A 136 8.96 4.00 -3.17
C ILE A 136 7.43 4.09 -3.25
N ILE A 137 6.71 3.51 -2.28
CA ILE A 137 5.25 3.56 -2.27
C ILE A 137 4.70 4.93 -1.83
N THR A 138 5.53 5.75 -1.20
CA THR A 138 5.20 7.13 -0.80
C THR A 138 5.75 8.19 -1.77
N GLY A 139 6.31 7.74 -2.92
CA GLY A 139 6.78 8.61 -4.00
C GLY A 139 8.29 8.72 -4.15
N SER A 140 9.08 7.80 -3.55
CA SER A 140 10.56 7.76 -3.65
C SER A 140 11.20 9.04 -3.10
N ILE A 141 11.49 9.04 -1.83
CA ILE A 141 12.08 10.20 -1.15
C ILE A 141 13.58 10.29 -1.43
N THR A 142 14.06 11.48 -1.73
CA THR A 142 15.47 11.75 -1.94
C THR A 142 15.89 13.08 -1.31
N SER A 143 17.17 13.17 -0.95
CA SER A 143 17.77 14.41 -0.46
C SER A 143 18.21 15.28 -1.64
N VAL A 144 17.77 16.52 -1.67
CA VAL A 144 18.09 17.51 -2.70
C VAL A 144 18.82 18.67 -2.06
N THR A 145 19.89 19.13 -2.71
CA THR A 145 20.61 20.34 -2.30
C THR A 145 19.97 21.57 -2.96
N LEU A 146 19.45 22.46 -2.14
CA LEU A 146 18.87 23.73 -2.58
C LEU A 146 19.93 24.71 -3.04
N SER A 147 19.59 25.56 -4.00
CA SER A 147 20.38 26.73 -4.36
C SER A 147 20.48 27.72 -3.18
N ALA A 148 21.47 28.60 -3.22
CA ALA A 148 21.65 29.60 -2.17
C ALA A 148 20.46 30.58 -2.04
N GLY A 149 19.70 30.81 -3.12
CA GLY A 149 18.47 31.61 -3.14
C GLY A 149 17.35 30.90 -2.39
N GLU A 150 17.02 29.68 -2.81
CA GLU A 150 15.96 28.87 -2.21
C GLU A 150 16.19 28.59 -0.71
N ALA A 151 17.45 28.34 -0.32
CA ALA A 151 17.80 28.13 1.08
C ALA A 151 17.60 29.38 1.95
N LYS A 152 17.74 30.60 1.40
CA LYS A 152 17.49 31.86 2.12
C LYS A 152 16.01 32.13 2.37
N GLU A 153 15.14 31.67 1.48
CA GLU A 153 13.69 31.84 1.60
C GLU A 153 13.05 30.92 2.63
N ARG A 154 13.74 29.84 3.00
CA ARG A 154 13.27 28.91 4.04
C ARG A 154 13.54 29.41 5.45
N ALA A 155 12.59 29.20 6.34
CA ALA A 155 12.71 29.59 7.74
C ALA A 155 13.86 28.86 8.48
N ASP A 156 14.15 27.61 8.10
CA ASP A 156 15.18 26.75 8.68
C ASP A 156 16.58 26.95 8.07
N LYS A 157 16.68 27.66 6.94
CA LYS A 157 17.92 27.90 6.17
C LYS A 157 18.71 26.63 5.81
N LEU A 158 18.07 25.47 5.82
CA LEU A 158 18.71 24.22 5.46
C LEU A 158 18.95 24.17 3.95
N ARG A 159 20.15 23.74 3.55
CA ARG A 159 20.52 23.54 2.15
C ARG A 159 20.16 22.13 1.64
N GLN A 160 20.08 21.15 2.53
CA GLN A 160 19.63 19.81 2.18
C GLN A 160 18.22 19.62 2.68
N VAL A 161 17.32 19.23 1.78
CA VAL A 161 15.92 18.95 2.06
C VAL A 161 15.53 17.64 1.43
N GLU A 162 14.66 16.91 2.07
CA GLU A 162 14.05 15.72 1.50
C GLU A 162 12.88 16.13 0.62
N ARG A 163 12.78 15.53 -0.57
CA ARG A 163 11.68 15.75 -1.49
C ARG A 163 11.22 14.44 -2.10
N ARG A 164 9.95 14.38 -2.36
CA ARG A 164 9.33 13.30 -3.11
C ARG A 164 9.65 13.47 -4.61
N MET A 165 10.05 12.36 -5.27
CA MET A 165 10.46 12.36 -6.69
C MET A 165 9.33 12.01 -7.64
N GLY A 166 8.24 11.44 -7.14
CA GLY A 166 7.11 11.01 -7.97
C GLY A 166 5.82 10.91 -7.18
N ALA A 167 4.75 10.52 -7.85
CA ALA A 167 3.47 10.28 -7.19
C ALA A 167 3.55 9.06 -6.24
N PRO A 168 2.87 9.09 -5.09
CA PRO A 168 2.66 7.92 -4.27
C PRO A 168 1.92 6.82 -5.02
N VAL A 169 2.14 5.56 -4.61
CA VAL A 169 1.43 4.40 -5.16
C VAL A 169 -0.03 4.36 -4.67
N PHE A 170 -0.26 4.85 -3.46
CA PHE A 170 -1.58 4.85 -2.82
C PHE A 170 -2.12 6.26 -2.70
N GLY A 171 -3.43 6.43 -2.98
CA GLY A 171 -4.11 7.71 -2.81
C GLY A 171 -4.39 8.04 -1.34
N ALA A 172 -4.64 7.02 -0.52
CA ALA A 172 -4.95 7.16 0.90
C ALA A 172 -4.19 6.15 1.76
N ALA A 173 -4.02 6.46 3.06
CA ALA A 173 -3.51 5.52 4.04
C ALA A 173 -4.33 5.55 5.33
N VAL A 174 -4.33 4.43 6.04
CA VAL A 174 -4.87 4.32 7.39
C VAL A 174 -3.82 3.71 8.33
N GLU A 175 -3.56 4.38 9.45
CA GLU A 175 -2.72 3.85 10.53
C GLU A 175 -3.61 3.19 11.57
N LEU A 176 -3.38 1.93 11.84
CA LEU A 176 -4.03 1.20 12.92
C LEU A 176 -3.12 1.26 14.15
N ARG A 177 -3.46 2.07 15.14
CA ARG A 177 -2.64 2.29 16.35
C ARG A 177 -3.03 1.39 17.50
N GLY A 178 -4.25 0.86 17.46
CA GLY A 178 -4.82 -0.01 18.47
C GLY A 178 -6.24 -0.40 18.12
N PHE A 179 -6.91 -1.13 19.02
CA PHE A 179 -8.30 -1.53 18.82
C PHE A 179 -9.21 -0.29 18.80
N GLY A 180 -9.80 -0.02 17.63
CA GLY A 180 -10.70 1.13 17.44
C GLY A 180 -9.99 2.48 17.30
N GLU A 181 -8.66 2.54 17.32
CA GLU A 181 -7.89 3.77 17.14
C GLU A 181 -7.22 3.80 15.78
N TRP A 182 -7.76 4.62 14.87
CA TRP A 182 -7.29 4.72 13.49
C TRP A 182 -7.01 6.18 13.13
N VAL A 183 -5.90 6.41 12.42
CA VAL A 183 -5.59 7.70 11.82
C VAL A 183 -5.71 7.57 10.31
N LEU A 184 -6.55 8.40 9.70
CA LEU A 184 -6.82 8.37 8.28
C LEU A 184 -6.09 9.51 7.59
N HIS A 185 -5.34 9.18 6.54
CA HIS A 185 -4.71 10.10 5.60
C HIS A 185 -5.44 9.98 4.27
N GLU A 186 -6.39 10.86 4.00
CA GLU A 186 -7.21 10.82 2.79
C GLU A 186 -6.45 11.21 1.52
N ASP A 187 -5.33 11.90 1.69
CA ASP A 187 -4.40 12.33 0.65
C ASP A 187 -2.97 12.08 1.13
N ILE A 188 -2.38 10.96 0.68
CA ILE A 188 -1.00 10.61 1.02
C ILE A 188 -0.02 11.62 0.43
N GLU A 189 -0.26 12.11 -0.78
CA GLU A 189 0.63 13.06 -1.45
C GLU A 189 0.82 14.31 -0.60
N HIS A 190 -0.29 14.93 -0.20
CA HIS A 190 -0.27 16.10 0.65
C HIS A 190 0.34 15.82 2.04
N THR A 191 0.00 14.67 2.63
CA THR A 191 0.52 14.30 3.96
C THR A 191 2.03 14.05 3.93
N VAL A 192 2.54 13.37 2.90
CA VAL A 192 3.98 13.11 2.75
C VAL A 192 4.73 14.42 2.55
N ASP A 193 4.25 15.32 1.71
CA ASP A 193 4.89 16.61 1.48
C ASP A 193 4.91 17.45 2.77
N ALA A 194 3.84 17.43 3.57
CA ALA A 194 3.80 18.09 4.88
C ALA A 194 4.81 17.49 5.87
N LEU A 195 4.92 16.14 5.91
CA LEU A 195 5.91 15.46 6.76
C LEU A 195 7.36 15.80 6.39
N LEU A 196 7.66 15.92 5.08
CA LEU A 196 8.99 16.30 4.58
C LEU A 196 9.31 17.77 4.87
N ASP A 197 8.30 18.62 4.94
CA ASP A 197 8.44 20.03 5.34
C ASP A 197 8.51 20.23 6.86
N GLY A 198 8.37 19.18 7.66
CA GLY A 198 8.39 19.24 9.12
C GLY A 198 7.11 19.78 9.75
N ARG A 199 5.99 19.63 9.07
CA ARG A 199 4.64 20.05 9.51
C ARG A 199 3.79 18.89 9.98
#